data_cd2947fd1a92f42bb60ea053bcb30394
#
_entry.id   cd2947fd1a92f42bb60ea053bcb30394
#
_cell.length_a   1.000
_cell.length_b   1.000
_cell.length_c   1.000
_cell.angle_alpha   90.00
_cell.angle_beta   90.00
_cell.angle_gamma   90.00
#
_symmetry.space_group_name_H-M   'P 1'
#
loop_
_entity.id
_entity.type
_entity.pdbx_description
1 polymer ?
#
loop_
_entity_poly.entity_id
_entity_poly.type
_entity_poly.pdbx_seq_one_letter_code
_entity_poly.pdbx_strand_id
1 'polypeptide(L)'
;MAIQARGLTKVFETGRRKARRRIEAVRDLDLDVAAGERVAYIGPNGAGKSTSIKILTGILHPTEGQATVLGITPWEDRRRLARRIGTLFGQRSLLWLELTPRQSYRMLAAIFGLDRATEQRRIAELGELLDATELFDQPVRNLSLGQRMRCELSACLLHDPEILFLDEPTIGLDLVAKQRFRELLVRLNEHQGTTIFLTSHDVADIEHVAKRAIVINHGEVIYDDEVAAMRRTLLATKIVEVGLLAPIAAPTPAGVTLLEHTDTVMRLVVDTHTTPIRTVLDELLDGPAVADISVVDPPLEQVIAEIYEQPAR
;
A
#
# COMPACT_ATOMS: atom_id res chain seq x y z
N MET A 1 8.07 -9.58 17.28
CA MET A 1 7.23 -9.60 16.08
C MET A 1 5.93 -8.86 16.34
N ALA A 2 5.50 -8.02 15.40
CA ALA A 2 4.20 -7.33 15.45
C ALA A 2 3.09 -8.21 14.86
N ILE A 3 3.35 -8.88 13.75
CA ILE A 3 2.42 -9.81 13.09
C ILE A 3 3.15 -11.09 12.77
N GLN A 4 2.51 -12.24 13.03
CA GLN A 4 2.94 -13.55 12.56
C GLN A 4 1.73 -14.34 12.07
N ALA A 5 1.83 -14.97 10.91
CA ALA A 5 0.83 -15.88 10.37
C ALA A 5 1.54 -17.13 9.82
N ARG A 6 0.89 -18.29 9.94
CA ARG A 6 1.40 -19.58 9.43
C ARG A 6 0.26 -20.39 8.86
N GLY A 7 0.38 -20.77 7.60
CA GLY A 7 -0.59 -21.60 6.89
C GLY A 7 -1.99 -20.98 6.85
N LEU A 8 -2.07 -19.62 6.91
CA LEU A 8 -3.35 -18.94 7.09
C LEU A 8 -4.21 -19.09 5.83
N THR A 9 -5.36 -19.74 5.97
CA THR A 9 -6.27 -20.01 4.85
C THR A 9 -7.67 -19.52 5.14
N LYS A 10 -8.31 -18.93 4.12
CA LYS A 10 -9.71 -18.52 4.20
C LYS A 10 -10.50 -18.94 2.97
N VAL A 11 -11.48 -19.78 3.20
CA VAL A 11 -12.43 -20.24 2.20
C VAL A 11 -13.81 -19.67 2.51
N PHE A 12 -14.44 -19.10 1.50
CA PHE A 12 -15.84 -18.70 1.54
C PHE A 12 -16.68 -19.70 0.74
N GLU A 13 -17.77 -20.16 1.34
CA GLU A 13 -18.79 -20.93 0.63
C GLU A 13 -19.97 -20.02 0.28
N THR A 14 -20.23 -19.83 -1.01
CA THR A 14 -21.32 -19.01 -1.51
C THR A 14 -22.28 -19.85 -2.34
N GLY A 15 -23.58 -19.54 -2.28
CA GLY A 15 -24.62 -20.20 -3.08
C GLY A 15 -25.57 -21.11 -2.28
N ARG A 16 -26.72 -21.43 -2.89
CA ARG A 16 -27.71 -22.35 -2.31
C ARG A 16 -27.31 -23.81 -2.54
N ARG A 17 -27.83 -24.71 -1.72
CA ARG A 17 -27.52 -26.16 -1.58
C ARG A 17 -27.13 -26.94 -2.87
N LYS A 18 -27.56 -26.51 -4.05
CA LYS A 18 -27.27 -27.19 -5.34
C LYS A 18 -26.21 -26.49 -6.21
N ALA A 19 -25.72 -25.29 -5.81
CA ALA A 19 -24.72 -24.50 -6.56
C ALA A 19 -23.75 -23.81 -5.58
N ARG A 20 -23.16 -24.57 -4.64
CA ARG A 20 -22.11 -24.04 -3.77
C ARG A 20 -20.87 -23.73 -4.60
N ARG A 21 -20.44 -22.48 -4.58
CA ARG A 21 -19.12 -22.06 -5.04
C ARG A 21 -18.22 -21.92 -3.83
N ARG A 22 -17.07 -22.57 -3.88
CA ARG A 22 -15.97 -22.42 -2.93
C ARG A 22 -15.01 -21.41 -3.51
N ILE A 23 -14.77 -20.32 -2.76
CA ILE A 23 -13.81 -19.27 -3.12
C ILE A 23 -12.74 -19.27 -2.05
N GLU A 24 -11.53 -19.64 -2.43
CA GLU A 24 -10.35 -19.60 -1.59
C GLU A 24 -9.73 -18.20 -1.70
N ALA A 25 -10.04 -17.36 -0.74
CA ALA A 25 -9.63 -15.95 -0.77
C ALA A 25 -8.24 -15.71 -0.18
N VAL A 26 -7.77 -16.60 0.68
CA VAL A 26 -6.40 -16.65 1.22
C VAL A 26 -6.01 -18.12 1.26
N ARG A 27 -4.81 -18.43 0.83
CA ARG A 27 -4.29 -19.80 0.72
C ARG A 27 -2.89 -19.87 1.30
N ASP A 28 -2.71 -20.71 2.32
CA ASP A 28 -1.43 -21.06 2.94
C ASP A 28 -0.50 -19.84 3.16
N LEU A 29 -1.07 -18.74 3.66
CA LEU A 29 -0.38 -17.48 3.82
C LEU A 29 0.56 -17.54 5.03
N ASP A 30 1.86 -17.43 4.78
CA ASP A 30 2.88 -17.18 5.78
C ASP A 30 3.28 -15.70 5.76
N LEU A 31 3.34 -15.08 6.93
CA LEU A 31 3.63 -13.67 7.06
C LEU A 31 4.32 -13.37 8.39
N ASP A 32 5.43 -12.65 8.34
CA ASP A 32 6.13 -12.10 9.50
C ASP A 32 6.32 -10.59 9.31
N VAL A 33 5.91 -9.78 10.30
CA VAL A 33 6.16 -8.33 10.32
C VAL A 33 6.77 -7.97 11.66
N ALA A 34 7.90 -7.29 11.62
CA ALA A 34 8.59 -6.80 12.81
C ALA A 34 7.87 -5.58 13.42
N ALA A 35 8.09 -5.32 14.71
CA ALA A 35 7.61 -4.09 15.33
C ALA A 35 8.35 -2.87 14.73
N GLY A 36 7.61 -1.80 14.46
CA GLY A 36 8.13 -0.59 13.84
C GLY A 36 8.40 -0.71 12.33
N GLU A 37 8.05 -1.83 11.70
CA GLU A 37 8.21 -2.02 10.26
C GLU A 37 7.15 -1.29 9.45
N ARG A 38 7.51 -0.80 8.26
CA ARG A 38 6.60 -0.22 7.28
C ARG A 38 6.49 -1.16 6.09
N VAL A 39 5.33 -1.81 5.96
CA VAL A 39 5.06 -2.84 4.96
C VAL A 39 3.96 -2.39 4.02
N ALA A 40 4.21 -2.49 2.71
CA ALA A 40 3.19 -2.43 1.67
C ALA A 40 2.72 -3.86 1.33
N TYR A 41 1.42 -4.09 1.43
CA TYR A 41 0.78 -5.36 1.10
C TYR A 41 -0.02 -5.20 -0.20
N ILE A 42 0.55 -5.66 -1.29
CA ILE A 42 0.16 -5.33 -2.66
C ILE A 42 -0.47 -6.54 -3.33
N GLY A 43 -1.36 -6.32 -4.27
CA GLY A 43 -1.97 -7.40 -5.06
C GLY A 43 -3.12 -6.88 -5.91
N PRO A 44 -3.53 -7.58 -6.96
CA PRO A 44 -4.66 -7.20 -7.79
C PRO A 44 -5.99 -7.26 -7.01
N ASN A 45 -7.05 -6.70 -7.59
CA ASN A 45 -8.38 -6.83 -7.00
C ASN A 45 -8.78 -8.31 -6.91
N GLY A 46 -9.24 -8.72 -5.72
CA GLY A 46 -9.59 -10.12 -5.46
C GLY A 46 -8.41 -11.00 -5.02
N ALA A 47 -7.18 -10.49 -4.93
CA ALA A 47 -6.00 -11.26 -4.49
C ALA A 47 -6.05 -11.74 -3.03
N GLY A 48 -6.99 -11.24 -2.21
CA GLY A 48 -7.11 -11.64 -0.80
C GLY A 48 -6.68 -10.57 0.21
N LYS A 49 -6.15 -9.41 -0.21
CA LYS A 49 -5.63 -8.34 0.68
C LYS A 49 -6.57 -7.97 1.83
N SER A 50 -7.76 -7.47 1.50
CA SER A 50 -8.73 -7.06 2.53
C SER A 50 -9.23 -8.24 3.38
N THR A 51 -9.20 -9.48 2.85
CA THR A 51 -9.53 -10.68 3.61
C THR A 51 -8.46 -10.96 4.65
N SER A 52 -7.19 -10.93 4.26
CA SER A 52 -6.05 -11.11 5.17
C SER A 52 -6.06 -10.06 6.28
N ILE A 53 -6.23 -8.77 5.96
CA ILE A 53 -6.32 -7.71 6.95
C ILE A 53 -7.49 -7.95 7.92
N LYS A 54 -8.66 -8.35 7.43
CA LYS A 54 -9.82 -8.64 8.29
C LYS A 54 -9.58 -9.83 9.22
N ILE A 55 -8.77 -10.82 8.83
CA ILE A 55 -8.36 -11.91 9.71
C ILE A 55 -7.38 -11.38 10.76
N LEU A 56 -6.33 -10.66 10.34
CA LEU A 56 -5.30 -10.10 11.22
C LEU A 56 -5.87 -9.07 12.23
N THR A 57 -6.97 -8.41 11.89
CA THR A 57 -7.68 -7.49 12.80
C THR A 57 -8.80 -8.15 13.61
N GLY A 58 -8.97 -9.48 13.50
CA GLY A 58 -9.99 -10.23 14.24
C GLY A 58 -11.43 -9.99 13.78
N ILE A 59 -11.64 -9.42 12.59
CA ILE A 59 -12.97 -9.23 11.99
C ILE A 59 -13.47 -10.53 11.36
N LEU A 60 -12.56 -11.30 10.77
CA LEU A 60 -12.85 -12.60 10.18
C LEU A 60 -12.09 -13.71 10.91
N HIS A 61 -12.71 -14.87 10.98
CA HIS A 61 -12.07 -16.12 11.44
C HIS A 61 -11.44 -16.83 10.24
N PRO A 62 -10.20 -17.32 10.31
CA PRO A 62 -9.63 -18.16 9.26
C PRO A 62 -10.36 -19.48 9.17
N THR A 63 -10.20 -20.22 8.07
CA THR A 63 -10.66 -21.59 7.91
C THR A 63 -9.62 -22.55 8.47
N GLU A 64 -8.34 -22.25 8.23
CA GLU A 64 -7.18 -23.04 8.69
C GLU A 64 -6.01 -22.10 9.01
N GLY A 65 -5.00 -22.61 9.68
CA GLY A 65 -3.78 -21.89 10.02
C GLY A 65 -3.87 -21.09 11.32
N GLN A 66 -2.81 -20.36 11.63
CA GLN A 66 -2.64 -19.60 12.86
C GLN A 66 -2.13 -18.20 12.59
N ALA A 67 -2.53 -17.25 13.41
CA ALA A 67 -1.94 -15.92 13.39
C ALA A 67 -1.89 -15.31 14.80
N THR A 68 -0.85 -14.51 15.04
CA THR A 68 -0.76 -13.64 16.22
C THR A 68 -0.45 -12.22 15.77
N VAL A 69 -1.10 -11.26 16.39
CA VAL A 69 -0.84 -9.83 16.25
C VAL A 69 -0.56 -9.28 17.64
N LEU A 70 0.64 -8.72 17.84
CA LEU A 70 1.14 -8.29 19.15
C LEU A 70 1.05 -9.40 20.22
N GLY A 71 1.28 -10.67 19.81
CA GLY A 71 1.19 -11.84 20.67
C GLY A 71 -0.24 -12.25 21.06
N ILE A 72 -1.27 -11.70 20.38
CA ILE A 72 -2.68 -11.99 20.61
C ILE A 72 -3.22 -12.73 19.38
N THR A 73 -3.94 -13.83 19.57
CA THR A 73 -4.71 -14.47 18.49
C THR A 73 -5.92 -13.58 18.16
N PRO A 74 -5.99 -13.01 16.91
CA PRO A 74 -6.92 -11.91 16.62
C PRO A 74 -8.41 -12.23 16.85
N TRP A 75 -8.83 -13.45 16.59
CA TRP A 75 -10.22 -13.87 16.68
C TRP A 75 -10.61 -14.42 18.07
N GLU A 76 -9.64 -14.73 18.92
CA GLU A 76 -9.89 -15.19 20.30
C GLU A 76 -10.06 -14.02 21.27
N ASP A 77 -9.20 -13.00 21.17
CA ASP A 77 -9.28 -11.81 22.03
C ASP A 77 -9.27 -10.51 21.24
N ARG A 78 -10.30 -10.37 20.37
CA ARG A 78 -10.48 -9.21 19.53
C ARG A 78 -10.56 -7.90 20.30
N ARG A 79 -11.15 -7.90 21.52
CA ARG A 79 -11.30 -6.67 22.31
C ARG A 79 -9.95 -6.16 22.81
N ARG A 80 -9.08 -7.04 23.26
CA ARG A 80 -7.73 -6.70 23.68
C ARG A 80 -6.89 -6.23 22.51
N LEU A 81 -6.99 -6.91 21.38
CA LEU A 81 -6.29 -6.53 20.16
C LEU A 81 -6.75 -5.16 19.66
N ALA A 82 -8.06 -4.88 19.59
CA ALA A 82 -8.61 -3.63 19.08
C ALA A 82 -8.17 -2.39 19.87
N ARG A 83 -7.70 -2.55 21.10
CA ARG A 83 -7.13 -1.46 21.93
C ARG A 83 -5.67 -1.16 21.59
N ARG A 84 -5.02 -2.00 20.80
CA ARG A 84 -3.60 -1.90 20.46
C ARG A 84 -3.35 -1.70 18.98
N ILE A 85 -4.38 -1.80 18.14
CA ILE A 85 -4.29 -1.59 16.71
C ILE A 85 -5.21 -0.47 16.25
N GLY A 86 -4.75 0.33 15.30
CA GLY A 86 -5.57 1.26 14.55
C GLY A 86 -5.94 0.64 13.20
N THR A 87 -7.19 0.84 12.76
CA THR A 87 -7.65 0.33 11.48
C THR A 87 -8.35 1.41 10.68
N LEU A 88 -7.91 1.64 9.46
CA LEU A 88 -8.55 2.55 8.52
C LEU A 88 -8.89 1.78 7.25
N PHE A 89 -10.20 1.57 7.02
CA PHE A 89 -10.71 0.93 5.81
C PHE A 89 -11.27 2.00 4.89
N GLY A 90 -10.65 2.23 3.73
CA GLY A 90 -10.88 3.39 2.86
C GLY A 90 -12.34 3.73 2.49
N GLN A 91 -13.27 2.79 2.66
CA GLN A 91 -14.69 3.02 2.39
C GLN A 91 -15.57 3.13 3.65
N ARG A 92 -14.99 3.02 4.85
CA ARG A 92 -15.74 3.08 6.12
C ARG A 92 -15.18 4.16 7.01
N SER A 93 -16.04 5.13 7.34
CA SER A 93 -15.69 6.19 8.26
C SER A 93 -15.73 5.70 9.71
N LEU A 94 -14.74 6.13 10.48
CA LEU A 94 -14.74 6.04 11.94
C LEU A 94 -15.53 7.20 12.57
N LEU A 95 -15.78 8.25 11.78
CA LEU A 95 -16.45 9.48 12.22
C LEU A 95 -17.93 9.45 11.82
N TRP A 96 -18.76 10.07 12.64
CA TRP A 96 -20.18 10.28 12.35
C TRP A 96 -20.37 11.57 11.55
N LEU A 97 -21.00 11.47 10.38
CA LEU A 97 -21.11 12.58 9.42
C LEU A 97 -21.79 13.83 9.98
N GLU A 98 -22.79 13.64 10.84
CA GLU A 98 -23.56 14.74 11.45
C GLU A 98 -22.87 15.36 12.68
N LEU A 99 -21.85 14.72 13.21
CA LEU A 99 -21.07 15.19 14.36
C LEU A 99 -19.81 15.90 13.90
N THR A 100 -19.24 16.67 14.82
CA THR A 100 -17.87 17.15 14.64
C THR A 100 -16.87 16.02 14.93
N PRO A 101 -15.64 16.07 14.35
CA PRO A 101 -14.58 15.15 14.71
C PRO A 101 -14.36 15.06 16.23
N ARG A 102 -14.33 16.21 16.92
CA ARG A 102 -14.19 16.26 18.39
C ARG A 102 -15.27 15.48 19.13
N GLN A 103 -16.52 15.56 18.68
CA GLN A 103 -17.63 14.78 19.25
C GLN A 103 -17.46 13.29 18.98
N SER A 104 -17.05 12.92 17.77
CA SER A 104 -16.73 11.54 17.39
C SER A 104 -15.57 10.98 18.24
N TYR A 105 -14.51 11.77 18.46
CA TYR A 105 -13.37 11.36 19.28
C TYR A 105 -13.75 11.09 20.73
N ARG A 106 -14.65 11.89 21.32
CA ARG A 106 -15.18 11.62 22.66
C ARG A 106 -15.88 10.28 22.77
N MET A 107 -16.66 9.93 21.74
CA MET A 107 -17.34 8.63 21.71
C MET A 107 -16.32 7.49 21.56
N LEU A 108 -15.33 7.64 20.68
CA LEU A 108 -14.25 6.67 20.52
C LEU A 108 -13.41 6.54 21.77
N ALA A 109 -13.04 7.65 22.43
CA ALA A 109 -12.31 7.65 23.70
C ALA A 109 -13.03 6.84 24.77
N ALA A 110 -14.35 7.01 24.89
CA ALA A 110 -15.17 6.22 25.80
C ALA A 110 -15.18 4.72 25.45
N ILE A 111 -15.24 4.38 24.16
CA ILE A 111 -15.16 2.99 23.67
C ILE A 111 -13.80 2.35 24.02
N PHE A 112 -12.71 3.12 23.84
CA PHE A 112 -11.35 2.67 24.16
C PHE A 112 -11.04 2.70 25.68
N GLY A 113 -11.89 3.34 26.47
CA GLY A 113 -11.74 3.47 27.93
C GLY A 113 -10.69 4.51 28.34
N LEU A 114 -10.49 5.53 27.52
CA LEU A 114 -9.60 6.66 27.82
C LEU A 114 -10.26 7.58 28.86
N ASP A 115 -9.48 8.03 29.85
CA ASP A 115 -9.92 9.07 30.75
C ASP A 115 -9.92 10.45 30.06
N ARG A 116 -10.62 11.42 30.66
CA ARG A 116 -10.83 12.73 30.05
C ARG A 116 -9.52 13.51 29.85
N ALA A 117 -8.55 13.36 30.72
CA ALA A 117 -7.27 14.06 30.62
C ALA A 117 -6.46 13.51 29.44
N THR A 118 -6.42 12.17 29.30
CA THR A 118 -5.79 11.49 28.17
C THR A 118 -6.49 11.83 26.86
N GLU A 119 -7.83 11.81 26.81
CA GLU A 119 -8.61 12.22 25.62
C GLU A 119 -8.21 13.63 25.17
N GLN A 120 -8.26 14.61 26.08
CA GLN A 120 -7.95 16.00 25.73
C GLN A 120 -6.52 16.17 25.25
N ARG A 121 -5.57 15.55 25.91
CA ARG A 121 -4.15 15.57 25.54
C ARG A 121 -3.96 14.97 24.15
N ARG A 122 -4.51 13.76 23.89
CA ARG A 122 -4.37 13.07 22.60
C ARG A 122 -5.03 13.87 21.46
N ILE A 123 -6.20 14.45 21.67
CA ILE A 123 -6.86 15.29 20.67
C ILE A 123 -5.99 16.52 20.32
N ALA A 124 -5.39 17.17 21.30
CA ALA A 124 -4.50 18.30 21.05
C ALA A 124 -3.24 17.87 20.27
N GLU A 125 -2.53 16.83 20.73
CA GLU A 125 -1.33 16.28 20.07
C GLU A 125 -1.61 15.88 18.62
N LEU A 126 -2.74 15.17 18.36
CA LEU A 126 -3.12 14.74 17.03
C LEU A 126 -3.58 15.91 16.15
N GLY A 127 -4.20 16.93 16.72
CA GLY A 127 -4.57 18.14 16.01
C GLY A 127 -3.35 18.88 15.46
N GLU A 128 -2.30 18.99 16.25
CA GLU A 128 -1.02 19.61 15.85
C GLU A 128 -0.28 18.70 14.84
N LEU A 129 -0.12 17.41 15.17
CA LEU A 129 0.61 16.46 14.32
C LEU A 129 0.04 16.35 12.91
N LEU A 130 -1.31 16.38 12.79
CA LEU A 130 -2.04 16.15 11.56
C LEU A 130 -2.47 17.46 10.86
N ASP A 131 -2.08 18.61 11.41
CA ASP A 131 -2.54 19.94 10.93
C ASP A 131 -4.08 19.95 10.76
N ALA A 132 -4.78 19.51 11.81
CA ALA A 132 -6.23 19.26 11.77
C ALA A 132 -7.01 19.97 12.89
N THR A 133 -6.36 20.71 13.77
CA THR A 133 -6.97 21.34 14.96
C THR A 133 -8.22 22.15 14.61
N GLU A 134 -8.16 22.99 13.57
CA GLU A 134 -9.28 23.83 13.12
C GLU A 134 -10.43 23.03 12.50
N LEU A 135 -10.18 21.79 12.08
CA LEU A 135 -11.19 20.92 11.50
C LEU A 135 -12.05 20.22 12.56
N PHE A 136 -11.56 20.11 13.79
CA PHE A 136 -12.18 19.29 14.82
C PHE A 136 -13.53 19.82 15.32
N ASP A 137 -13.85 21.08 15.05
CA ASP A 137 -15.07 21.72 15.50
C ASP A 137 -16.08 21.99 14.36
N GLN A 138 -15.78 21.50 13.12
CA GLN A 138 -16.69 21.54 11.99
C GLN A 138 -17.38 20.19 11.80
N PRO A 139 -18.67 20.13 11.40
CA PRO A 139 -19.34 18.86 11.07
C PRO A 139 -18.59 18.08 9.98
N VAL A 140 -18.43 16.76 10.17
CA VAL A 140 -17.64 15.89 9.25
C VAL A 140 -18.14 15.98 7.81
N ARG A 141 -19.45 16.13 7.60
CA ARG A 141 -20.05 16.29 6.26
C ARG A 141 -19.58 17.53 5.49
N ASN A 142 -19.08 18.56 6.19
CA ASN A 142 -18.61 19.80 5.59
C ASN A 142 -17.11 19.78 5.23
N LEU A 143 -16.40 18.72 5.62
CA LEU A 143 -14.98 18.58 5.37
C LEU A 143 -14.74 18.07 3.95
N SER A 144 -13.69 18.60 3.28
CA SER A 144 -13.19 17.98 2.05
C SER A 144 -12.69 16.56 2.35
N LEU A 145 -12.52 15.73 1.31
CA LEU A 145 -12.06 14.36 1.49
C LEU A 145 -10.69 14.30 2.19
N GLY A 146 -9.74 15.17 1.79
CA GLY A 146 -8.42 15.26 2.43
C GLY A 146 -8.48 15.74 3.88
N GLN A 147 -9.34 16.71 4.18
CA GLN A 147 -9.58 17.16 5.56
C GLN A 147 -10.20 16.05 6.41
N ARG A 148 -11.20 15.36 5.85
CA ARG A 148 -11.83 14.21 6.51
C ARG A 148 -10.83 13.10 6.76
N MET A 149 -9.94 12.78 5.82
CA MET A 149 -8.93 11.75 5.99
C MET A 149 -7.97 12.05 7.15
N ARG A 150 -7.56 13.31 7.33
CA ARG A 150 -6.76 13.72 8.50
C ARG A 150 -7.52 13.51 9.82
N CYS A 151 -8.81 13.80 9.85
CA CYS A 151 -9.65 13.54 11.02
C CYS A 151 -9.89 12.05 11.24
N GLU A 152 -10.05 11.24 10.20
CA GLU A 152 -10.15 9.77 10.28
C GLU A 152 -8.86 9.16 10.86
N LEU A 153 -7.71 9.64 10.41
CA LEU A 153 -6.42 9.18 10.94
C LEU A 153 -6.25 9.60 12.41
N SER A 154 -6.69 10.82 12.79
CA SER A 154 -6.74 11.21 14.20
C SER A 154 -7.59 10.24 15.04
N ALA A 155 -8.76 9.86 14.52
CA ALA A 155 -9.63 8.86 15.19
C ALA A 155 -8.94 7.51 15.34
N CYS A 156 -8.25 7.07 14.32
CA CYS A 156 -7.50 5.81 14.29
C CYS A 156 -6.33 5.80 15.30
N LEU A 157 -5.70 6.96 15.54
CA LEU A 157 -4.55 7.15 16.41
C LEU A 157 -4.91 7.54 17.85
N LEU A 158 -6.18 7.77 18.16
CA LEU A 158 -6.63 8.35 19.43
C LEU A 158 -6.18 7.55 20.67
N HIS A 159 -6.20 6.22 20.55
CA HIS A 159 -5.86 5.27 21.62
C HIS A 159 -4.41 4.79 21.59
N ASP A 160 -3.53 5.47 20.83
CA ASP A 160 -2.09 5.20 20.74
C ASP A 160 -1.75 3.77 20.28
N PRO A 161 -2.17 3.37 19.07
CA PRO A 161 -1.99 2.01 18.60
C PRO A 161 -0.53 1.69 18.24
N GLU A 162 -0.12 0.45 18.49
CA GLU A 162 1.20 -0.08 18.16
C GLU A 162 1.31 -0.47 16.66
N ILE A 163 0.17 -0.77 16.02
CA ILE A 163 0.08 -1.11 14.59
C ILE A 163 -1.06 -0.34 13.94
N LEU A 164 -0.81 0.19 12.74
CA LEU A 164 -1.82 0.74 11.85
C LEU A 164 -2.05 -0.20 10.67
N PHE A 165 -3.28 -0.68 10.51
CA PHE A 165 -3.76 -1.34 9.30
C PHE A 165 -4.51 -0.34 8.44
N LEU A 166 -3.97 -0.04 7.26
CA LEU A 166 -4.48 0.97 6.35
C LEU A 166 -4.86 0.28 5.03
N ASP A 167 -6.16 0.16 4.76
CA ASP A 167 -6.66 -0.50 3.54
C ASP A 167 -7.08 0.56 2.52
N GLU A 168 -6.21 0.84 1.53
CA GLU A 168 -6.39 1.83 0.46
C GLU A 168 -6.69 3.26 0.98
N PRO A 169 -5.90 3.83 1.89
CA PRO A 169 -6.26 5.06 2.61
C PRO A 169 -6.19 6.32 1.74
N THR A 170 -5.52 6.28 0.59
CA THR A 170 -5.30 7.43 -0.29
C THR A 170 -6.29 7.51 -1.46
N ILE A 171 -7.20 6.53 -1.58
CA ILE A 171 -8.21 6.54 -2.65
C ILE A 171 -9.07 7.81 -2.57
N GLY A 172 -9.16 8.50 -3.71
CA GLY A 172 -9.98 9.71 -3.86
C GLY A 172 -9.36 10.99 -3.30
N LEU A 173 -8.16 10.93 -2.72
CA LEU A 173 -7.41 12.13 -2.35
C LEU A 173 -6.76 12.76 -3.58
N ASP A 174 -6.68 14.10 -3.59
CA ASP A 174 -5.86 14.83 -4.56
C ASP A 174 -4.35 14.60 -4.30
N LEU A 175 -3.52 15.00 -5.26
CA LEU A 175 -2.06 14.77 -5.21
C LEU A 175 -1.41 15.38 -3.95
N VAL A 176 -1.83 16.59 -3.57
CA VAL A 176 -1.26 17.30 -2.41
C VAL A 176 -1.66 16.60 -1.11
N ALA A 177 -2.93 16.19 -0.99
CA ALA A 177 -3.41 15.45 0.17
C ALA A 177 -2.73 14.08 0.30
N LYS A 178 -2.53 13.36 -0.82
CA LYS A 178 -1.78 12.10 -0.84
C LYS A 178 -0.35 12.28 -0.32
N GLN A 179 0.36 13.29 -0.84
CA GLN A 179 1.74 13.57 -0.43
C GLN A 179 1.84 13.85 1.07
N ARG A 180 0.99 14.73 1.59
CA ARG A 180 0.94 15.04 3.02
C ARG A 180 0.61 13.82 3.88
N PHE A 181 -0.29 12.95 3.40
CA PHE A 181 -0.66 11.73 4.11
C PHE A 181 0.52 10.74 4.19
N ARG A 182 1.28 10.56 3.10
CA ARG A 182 2.50 9.74 3.06
C ARG A 182 3.55 10.24 4.05
N GLU A 183 3.88 11.53 4.00
CA GLU A 183 4.84 12.16 4.91
C GLU A 183 4.44 11.99 6.38
N LEU A 184 3.14 12.08 6.65
CA LEU A 184 2.59 11.88 7.96
C LEU A 184 2.78 10.45 8.48
N LEU A 185 2.50 9.43 7.66
CA LEU A 185 2.71 8.03 8.03
C LEU A 185 4.20 7.75 8.31
N VAL A 186 5.10 8.31 7.51
CA VAL A 186 6.54 8.18 7.74
C VAL A 186 6.93 8.80 9.08
N ARG A 187 6.49 10.03 9.36
CA ARG A 187 6.75 10.71 10.63
C ARG A 187 6.21 9.95 11.84
N LEU A 188 4.98 9.41 11.74
CA LEU A 188 4.40 8.57 12.81
C LEU A 188 5.28 7.36 13.13
N ASN A 189 5.73 6.65 12.10
CA ASN A 189 6.61 5.52 12.31
C ASN A 189 7.96 5.92 12.92
N GLU A 190 8.60 6.98 12.41
CA GLU A 190 9.93 7.42 12.84
C GLU A 190 9.93 7.98 14.28
N HIS A 191 8.88 8.69 14.69
CA HIS A 191 8.81 9.31 16.01
C HIS A 191 8.18 8.42 17.08
N GLN A 192 7.24 7.54 16.72
CA GLN A 192 6.49 6.73 17.67
C GLN A 192 6.79 5.23 17.56
N GLY A 193 7.53 4.79 16.54
CA GLY A 193 7.81 3.38 16.30
C GLY A 193 6.57 2.58 15.88
N THR A 194 5.48 3.25 15.49
CA THR A 194 4.23 2.59 15.08
C THR A 194 4.46 1.73 13.84
N THR A 195 4.10 0.45 13.91
CA THR A 195 4.15 -0.46 12.75
C THR A 195 3.09 -0.05 11.74
N ILE A 196 3.42 0.03 10.46
CA ILE A 196 2.50 0.39 9.39
C ILE A 196 2.32 -0.79 8.44
N PHE A 197 1.08 -1.25 8.30
CA PHE A 197 0.67 -2.27 7.34
C PHE A 197 -0.33 -1.64 6.37
N LEU A 198 0.16 -1.31 5.15
CA LEU A 198 -0.55 -0.51 4.16
C LEU A 198 -0.91 -1.36 2.95
N THR A 199 -2.19 -1.37 2.51
CA THR A 199 -2.50 -1.74 1.13
C THR A 199 -2.63 -0.49 0.27
N SER A 200 -2.10 -0.53 -0.92
CA SER A 200 -2.30 0.52 -1.93
C SER A 200 -2.14 -0.03 -3.34
N HIS A 201 -2.84 0.60 -4.28
CA HIS A 201 -2.62 0.46 -5.72
C HIS A 201 -1.79 1.63 -6.29
N ASP A 202 -1.54 2.65 -5.47
CA ASP A 202 -0.73 3.81 -5.84
C ASP A 202 0.74 3.51 -5.51
N VAL A 203 1.54 3.43 -6.55
CA VAL A 203 2.97 3.13 -6.43
C VAL A 203 3.71 4.13 -5.58
N ALA A 204 3.35 5.41 -5.67
CA ALA A 204 3.99 6.43 -4.86
C ALA A 204 3.69 6.25 -3.35
N ASP A 205 2.58 5.61 -2.96
CA ASP A 205 2.33 5.21 -1.57
C ASP A 205 3.32 4.14 -1.13
N ILE A 206 3.55 3.15 -2.01
CA ILE A 206 4.47 2.03 -1.75
C ILE A 206 5.89 2.57 -1.57
N GLU A 207 6.35 3.37 -2.53
CA GLU A 207 7.72 3.90 -2.55
C GLU A 207 8.02 4.88 -1.41
N HIS A 208 7.05 5.72 -1.05
CA HIS A 208 7.25 6.74 -0.01
C HIS A 208 7.09 6.19 1.40
N VAL A 209 6.09 5.33 1.61
CA VAL A 209 5.73 4.89 2.96
C VAL A 209 6.46 3.61 3.33
N ALA A 210 6.50 2.61 2.44
CA ALA A 210 6.99 1.28 2.78
C ALA A 210 8.51 1.13 2.57
N LYS A 211 9.11 0.29 3.41
CA LYS A 211 10.48 -0.22 3.20
C LYS A 211 10.48 -1.62 2.61
N ARG A 212 9.44 -2.41 2.87
CA ARG A 212 9.25 -3.78 2.41
C ARG A 212 7.92 -3.91 1.68
N ALA A 213 7.90 -4.65 0.59
CA ALA A 213 6.73 -4.96 -0.20
C ALA A 213 6.47 -6.47 -0.14
N ILE A 214 5.23 -6.82 0.17
CA ILE A 214 4.72 -8.19 0.12
C ILE A 214 3.65 -8.21 -0.95
N VAL A 215 3.86 -9.00 -1.99
CA VAL A 215 2.92 -9.12 -3.10
C VAL A 215 2.12 -10.40 -2.95
N ILE A 216 0.79 -10.26 -2.92
CA ILE A 216 -0.15 -11.37 -2.88
C ILE A 216 -0.89 -11.49 -4.22
N ASN A 217 -1.00 -12.71 -4.72
CA ASN A 217 -1.81 -13.04 -5.89
C ASN A 217 -2.55 -14.37 -5.64
N HIS A 218 -3.83 -14.44 -6.02
CA HIS A 218 -4.68 -15.62 -5.82
C HIS A 218 -4.66 -16.20 -4.40
N GLY A 219 -4.48 -15.34 -3.38
CA GLY A 219 -4.46 -15.72 -1.97
C GLY A 219 -3.10 -16.15 -1.42
N GLU A 220 -2.05 -16.20 -2.25
CA GLU A 220 -0.70 -16.64 -1.90
C GLU A 220 0.29 -15.47 -1.97
N VAL A 221 1.34 -15.49 -1.13
CA VAL A 221 2.47 -14.56 -1.24
C VAL A 221 3.37 -15.02 -2.38
N ILE A 222 3.57 -14.15 -3.38
CA ILE A 222 4.42 -14.41 -4.54
C ILE A 222 5.74 -13.63 -4.51
N TYR A 223 5.81 -12.58 -3.69
CA TYR A 223 7.01 -11.78 -3.49
C TYR A 223 7.02 -11.20 -2.08
N ASP A 224 8.19 -11.17 -1.44
CA ASP A 224 8.38 -10.60 -0.11
C ASP A 224 9.83 -10.17 0.05
N ASP A 225 10.11 -8.86 -0.14
CA ASP A 225 11.46 -8.29 -0.01
C ASP A 225 11.38 -6.75 0.14
N GLU A 226 12.52 -6.10 0.31
CA GLU A 226 12.63 -4.64 0.33
C GLU A 226 12.12 -4.01 -0.98
N VAL A 227 11.42 -2.87 -0.86
CA VAL A 227 11.00 -2.04 -2.03
C VAL A 227 12.22 -1.66 -2.89
N ALA A 228 13.35 -1.38 -2.25
CA ALA A 228 14.61 -1.11 -2.95
C ALA A 228 15.15 -2.34 -3.73
N ALA A 229 14.95 -3.57 -3.24
CA ALA A 229 15.30 -4.79 -3.93
C ALA A 229 14.36 -5.03 -5.12
N MET A 230 13.06 -4.84 -4.94
CA MET A 230 12.08 -4.87 -6.01
C MET A 230 12.48 -3.94 -7.17
N ARG A 231 12.88 -2.71 -6.87
CA ARG A 231 13.42 -1.79 -7.89
C ARG A 231 14.69 -2.33 -8.56
N ARG A 232 15.64 -2.88 -7.80
CA ARG A 232 16.91 -3.39 -8.36
C ARG A 232 16.72 -4.56 -9.32
N THR A 233 15.80 -5.44 -9.05
CA THR A 233 15.47 -6.58 -9.94
C THR A 233 15.03 -6.07 -11.32
N LEU A 234 14.51 -4.87 -11.39
CA LEU A 234 14.08 -4.20 -12.61
C LEU A 234 15.09 -3.19 -13.14
N LEU A 235 16.10 -2.79 -12.36
CA LEU A 235 17.23 -2.00 -12.89
C LEU A 235 18.00 -2.74 -14.01
N ALA A 236 17.75 -4.04 -14.18
CA ALA A 236 18.15 -4.80 -15.36
C ALA A 236 17.46 -4.30 -16.65
N THR A 237 16.31 -3.67 -16.53
CA THR A 237 15.54 -3.15 -17.65
C THR A 237 15.56 -1.62 -17.61
N LYS A 238 15.84 -0.97 -18.74
CA LYS A 238 15.77 0.49 -18.91
C LYS A 238 14.81 0.83 -20.05
N ILE A 239 14.09 1.92 -19.90
CA ILE A 239 13.32 2.49 -21.01
C ILE A 239 14.15 3.62 -21.62
N VAL A 240 14.40 3.52 -22.91
CA VAL A 240 15.05 4.57 -23.70
C VAL A 240 13.96 5.25 -24.51
N GLU A 241 13.71 6.51 -24.22
CA GLU A 241 12.79 7.36 -24.96
C GLU A 241 13.62 8.25 -25.89
N VAL A 242 13.32 8.23 -27.19
CA VAL A 242 14.04 8.94 -28.22
C VAL A 242 13.10 9.87 -28.95
N GLY A 243 13.38 11.16 -28.90
CA GLY A 243 12.74 12.16 -29.76
C GLY A 243 13.40 12.14 -31.14
N LEU A 244 12.62 11.99 -32.19
CA LEU A 244 13.10 11.88 -33.57
C LEU A 244 12.85 13.15 -34.35
N LEU A 245 13.87 13.57 -35.16
CA LEU A 245 13.76 14.62 -36.21
C LEU A 245 13.29 14.05 -37.53
N ALA A 246 13.55 12.78 -37.79
CA ALA A 246 13.10 12.01 -38.94
C ALA A 246 12.99 10.51 -38.54
N PRO A 247 12.14 9.73 -39.20
CA PRO A 247 12.02 8.31 -38.93
C PRO A 247 13.36 7.57 -39.13
N ILE A 248 13.74 6.75 -38.13
CA ILE A 248 14.92 5.87 -38.15
C ILE A 248 14.51 4.44 -37.87
N ALA A 249 15.30 3.47 -38.30
CA ALA A 249 15.08 2.08 -37.91
C ALA A 249 15.34 1.90 -36.41
N ALA A 250 14.52 1.10 -35.74
CA ALA A 250 14.77 0.77 -34.35
C ALA A 250 16.01 -0.14 -34.24
N PRO A 251 16.90 0.10 -33.25
CA PRO A 251 17.97 -0.82 -32.93
C PRO A 251 17.41 -2.20 -32.58
N THR A 252 18.06 -3.26 -33.06
CA THR A 252 17.61 -4.65 -32.82
C THR A 252 18.64 -5.55 -32.13
N PRO A 253 19.49 -5.07 -31.22
CA PRO A 253 20.36 -5.96 -30.45
C PRO A 253 19.55 -6.93 -29.58
N ALA A 254 20.18 -8.05 -29.20
CA ALA A 254 19.54 -8.98 -28.27
C ALA A 254 19.15 -8.25 -26.97
N GLY A 255 17.96 -8.53 -26.41
CA GLY A 255 17.49 -7.87 -25.17
C GLY A 255 16.95 -6.44 -25.37
N VAL A 256 16.79 -5.98 -26.62
CA VAL A 256 16.10 -4.71 -26.93
C VAL A 256 14.74 -5.03 -27.50
N THR A 257 13.70 -4.45 -26.90
CA THR A 257 12.30 -4.59 -27.35
C THR A 257 11.71 -3.23 -27.68
N LEU A 258 11.11 -3.10 -28.85
CA LEU A 258 10.43 -1.89 -29.29
C LEU A 258 9.04 -1.82 -28.66
N LEU A 259 8.77 -0.77 -27.86
CA LEU A 259 7.46 -0.50 -27.28
C LEU A 259 6.59 0.38 -28.15
N GLU A 260 7.18 1.45 -28.70
CA GLU A 260 6.49 2.45 -29.49
C GLU A 260 7.43 2.98 -30.58
N HIS A 261 6.90 3.18 -31.76
CA HIS A 261 7.64 3.79 -32.87
C HIS A 261 6.69 4.62 -33.71
N THR A 262 6.88 5.92 -33.68
CA THR A 262 6.17 6.91 -34.51
C THR A 262 7.18 7.74 -35.28
N ASP A 263 6.71 8.67 -36.13
CA ASP A 263 7.60 9.56 -36.87
C ASP A 263 8.44 10.50 -35.98
N THR A 264 7.99 10.72 -34.75
CA THR A 264 8.60 11.70 -33.81
C THR A 264 9.10 11.12 -32.51
N VAL A 265 8.68 9.89 -32.15
CA VAL A 265 9.02 9.27 -30.85
C VAL A 265 9.30 7.78 -31.08
N MET A 266 10.35 7.29 -30.46
CA MET A 266 10.63 5.87 -30.33
C MET A 266 10.89 5.53 -28.85
N ARG A 267 10.27 4.44 -28.36
CA ARG A 267 10.48 3.91 -27.03
C ARG A 267 10.98 2.48 -27.10
N LEU A 268 12.09 2.23 -26.43
CA LEU A 268 12.74 0.93 -26.38
C LEU A 268 12.83 0.45 -24.93
N VAL A 269 12.62 -0.83 -24.73
CA VAL A 269 12.98 -1.51 -23.46
C VAL A 269 14.31 -2.22 -23.69
N VAL A 270 15.27 -1.96 -22.82
CA VAL A 270 16.62 -2.53 -22.90
C VAL A 270 16.87 -3.38 -21.66
N ASP A 271 17.07 -4.68 -21.83
CA ASP A 271 17.59 -5.56 -20.80
C ASP A 271 19.11 -5.37 -20.66
N THR A 272 19.52 -4.68 -19.61
CA THR A 272 20.94 -4.32 -19.37
C THR A 272 21.80 -5.50 -18.94
N HIS A 273 21.22 -6.65 -18.57
CA HIS A 273 21.97 -7.89 -18.39
C HIS A 273 22.41 -8.50 -19.71
N THR A 274 21.59 -8.33 -20.74
CA THR A 274 21.85 -8.89 -22.08
C THR A 274 22.63 -7.90 -22.94
N THR A 275 22.28 -6.62 -22.92
CA THR A 275 22.93 -5.58 -23.74
C THR A 275 23.21 -4.33 -22.88
N PRO A 276 24.47 -3.89 -22.77
CA PRO A 276 24.79 -2.65 -22.09
C PRO A 276 24.06 -1.47 -22.72
N ILE A 277 23.46 -0.61 -21.88
CA ILE A 277 22.72 0.57 -22.35
C ILE A 277 23.55 1.44 -23.30
N ARG A 278 24.87 1.52 -23.04
CA ARG A 278 25.80 2.27 -23.89
C ARG A 278 25.76 1.83 -25.34
N THR A 279 25.71 0.51 -25.60
CA THR A 279 25.64 -0.04 -26.96
C THR A 279 24.42 0.47 -27.73
N VAL A 280 23.27 0.54 -27.06
CA VAL A 280 22.04 1.05 -27.64
C VAL A 280 22.11 2.55 -27.88
N LEU A 281 22.70 3.30 -26.94
CA LEU A 281 22.87 4.74 -27.06
C LEU A 281 23.85 5.10 -28.19
N ASP A 282 24.99 4.38 -28.29
CA ASP A 282 25.98 4.61 -29.35
C ASP A 282 25.32 4.38 -30.75
N GLU A 283 24.53 3.32 -30.93
CA GLU A 283 23.81 3.04 -32.19
C GLU A 283 22.76 4.12 -32.54
N LEU A 284 22.06 4.66 -31.52
CA LEU A 284 21.08 5.73 -31.71
C LEU A 284 21.73 7.07 -32.03
N LEU A 285 22.87 7.39 -31.41
CA LEU A 285 23.55 8.67 -31.51
C LEU A 285 24.41 8.79 -32.79
N ASP A 286 24.75 7.67 -33.44
CA ASP A 286 25.48 7.68 -34.75
C ASP A 286 24.65 8.26 -35.89
N GLY A 287 23.34 8.48 -35.71
CA GLY A 287 22.43 9.03 -36.70
C GLY A 287 22.06 10.51 -36.46
N PRO A 288 21.94 11.33 -37.52
CA PRO A 288 21.59 12.76 -37.41
C PRO A 288 20.11 13.02 -37.08
N ALA A 289 19.30 11.99 -36.94
CA ALA A 289 17.85 12.09 -36.82
C ALA A 289 17.33 12.09 -35.39
N VAL A 290 18.20 12.06 -34.37
CA VAL A 290 17.83 12.09 -32.96
C VAL A 290 17.84 13.52 -32.42
N ALA A 291 16.72 13.95 -31.88
CA ALA A 291 16.56 15.26 -31.25
C ALA A 291 16.90 15.26 -29.78
N ASP A 292 16.46 14.22 -29.07
CA ASP A 292 16.63 14.07 -27.62
C ASP A 292 16.61 12.58 -27.24
N ILE A 293 17.33 12.22 -26.17
CA ILE A 293 17.32 10.89 -25.59
C ILE A 293 17.17 11.01 -24.08
N SER A 294 16.21 10.28 -23.54
CA SER A 294 16.08 10.10 -22.11
C SER A 294 16.15 8.60 -21.75
N VAL A 295 16.85 8.29 -20.67
CA VAL A 295 16.94 6.93 -20.12
C VAL A 295 16.29 6.95 -18.76
N VAL A 296 15.19 6.23 -18.63
CA VAL A 296 14.41 6.18 -17.40
C VAL A 296 14.27 4.75 -16.88
N ASP A 297 14.11 4.62 -15.59
CA ASP A 297 13.73 3.34 -15.00
C ASP A 297 12.28 3.01 -15.35
N PRO A 298 11.94 1.71 -15.57
CA PRO A 298 10.55 1.31 -15.72
C PRO A 298 9.74 1.76 -14.50
N PRO A 299 8.51 2.23 -14.70
CA PRO A 299 7.64 2.55 -13.58
C PRO A 299 7.35 1.31 -12.74
N LEU A 300 7.28 1.46 -11.41
CA LEU A 300 7.08 0.33 -10.47
C LEU A 300 5.76 -0.42 -10.74
N GLU A 301 4.78 0.23 -11.37
CA GLU A 301 3.54 -0.40 -11.86
C GLU A 301 3.82 -1.55 -12.83
N GLN A 302 4.76 -1.36 -13.75
CA GLN A 302 5.13 -2.38 -14.73
C GLN A 302 5.82 -3.56 -14.06
N VAL A 303 6.61 -3.29 -13.05
CA VAL A 303 7.26 -4.28 -12.18
C VAL A 303 6.28 -5.17 -11.48
N ILE A 304 5.33 -4.51 -10.81
CA ILE A 304 4.27 -5.19 -10.09
C ILE A 304 3.44 -6.04 -11.06
N ALA A 305 3.19 -5.54 -12.29
CA ALA A 305 2.50 -6.30 -13.32
C ALA A 305 3.29 -7.55 -13.74
N GLU A 306 4.61 -7.43 -13.95
CA GLU A 306 5.47 -8.57 -14.28
C GLU A 306 5.52 -9.63 -13.14
N ILE A 307 5.54 -9.16 -11.87
CA ILE A 307 5.47 -10.08 -10.72
C ILE A 307 4.14 -10.83 -10.70
N TYR A 308 3.02 -10.19 -11.11
CA TYR A 308 1.71 -10.87 -11.16
C TYR A 308 1.63 -11.93 -12.25
N GLU A 309 2.40 -11.81 -13.33
CA GLU A 309 2.44 -12.77 -14.44
C GLU A 309 3.33 -13.99 -14.13
N GLN A 310 4.20 -13.91 -13.13
CA GLN A 310 5.03 -15.04 -12.72
C GLN A 310 4.15 -16.13 -12.08
N PRO A 311 4.32 -17.40 -12.49
CA PRO A 311 3.63 -18.48 -11.82
C PRO A 311 4.07 -18.55 -10.33
N ALA A 312 3.10 -18.81 -9.43
CA ALA A 312 3.39 -19.03 -8.01
C ALA A 312 4.48 -20.13 -7.87
N ARG A 313 5.48 -19.83 -7.05
CA ARG A 313 6.61 -20.76 -6.80
C ARG A 313 6.19 -21.91 -5.90
#